data_e936d61f4f063cbca4edd8769ee955fb
#
_entry.id   e936d61f4f063cbca4edd8769ee955fb
#
_cell.length_a   1.000
_cell.length_b   1.000
_cell.length_c   1.000
_cell.angle_alpha   90.00
_cell.angle_beta   90.00
_cell.angle_gamma   90.00
#
_symmetry.space_group_name_H-M   'P 1'
#
loop_
_entity.id
_entity.type
_entity.pdbx_description
1 polymer ?
#
loop_
_entity_poly.entity_id
_entity_poly.type
_entity_poly.pdbx_seq_one_letter_code
_entity_poly.pdbx_strand_id
1 'polypeptide(L)'
;VSDQDWLYWFRHSAPYINAHRGRVVVITLGGDALAHPNLTTIIHDIALLASLGVRLVVAFGARPQIRERLDEAGETSGYQGRLRVTTETQLPLVLEAVGRVRALLESHLSMGVANSPMHGAQIRVASGNWLTARPIGVVGGVDHGYTGRVRRVDATSIREQLSLGQVVLLPPLGYSATGDAFNLSHEEVAGEAAAALEADKLILFSGRSGIPDASGELMREISVARARELLGEGHLGEDDAAALDAAANACDRNVRRAHIISYGREGALLEELFTLDGLGTLVTDDDYEHIRFATPEDINGIQDLIQPLEARGILVSRPRDLIETEVDRFLVDERDGRVVGCAALYPYPSSAMMELACFAVSPDYQGGGRGDRLLAMAERHARAEGLGELFVLTTQTSHWFAERGFELVGADALPPEKRRDYDAGRNSRIFVKQL
;
A
#
# COMPACT_ATOMS: atom_id res chain seq x y z
N VAL A 1 -9.28 17.77 -20.63
CA VAL A 1 -7.88 17.89 -20.14
C VAL A 1 -7.16 18.75 -21.16
N SER A 2 -6.62 19.91 -20.76
CA SER A 2 -5.85 20.75 -21.68
C SER A 2 -4.51 20.07 -22.01
N ASP A 3 -3.90 20.42 -23.17
CA ASP A 3 -2.59 19.88 -23.56
C ASP A 3 -1.49 20.18 -22.51
N GLN A 4 -1.70 21.18 -21.66
CA GLN A 4 -0.78 21.53 -20.58
C GLN A 4 -0.98 20.63 -19.35
N ASP A 5 -2.20 20.20 -19.07
CA ASP A 5 -2.51 19.38 -17.89
C ASP A 5 -1.90 17.97 -18.03
N TRP A 6 -1.97 17.36 -19.23
CA TRP A 6 -1.39 16.04 -19.41
C TRP A 6 0.14 16.04 -19.37
N LEU A 7 0.81 17.08 -19.91
CA LEU A 7 2.26 17.23 -19.83
C LEU A 7 2.73 17.41 -18.39
N TYR A 8 1.98 18.20 -17.62
CA TYR A 8 2.22 18.36 -16.19
C TYR A 8 2.11 17.01 -15.46
N TRP A 9 1.00 16.32 -15.64
CA TRP A 9 0.74 15.00 -15.04
C TRP A 9 1.82 13.98 -15.43
N PHE A 10 2.17 13.89 -16.72
CA PHE A 10 3.18 12.95 -17.20
C PHE A 10 4.57 13.20 -16.59
N ARG A 11 4.98 14.47 -16.47
CA ARG A 11 6.23 14.80 -15.80
C ARG A 11 6.23 14.45 -14.31
N HIS A 12 5.10 14.68 -13.64
CA HIS A 12 4.93 14.37 -12.22
C HIS A 12 4.75 12.86 -11.94
N SER A 13 4.50 12.06 -12.97
CA SER A 13 4.50 10.59 -12.86
C SER A 13 5.92 9.99 -12.90
N ALA A 14 6.94 10.72 -13.34
CA ALA A 14 8.29 10.22 -13.49
C ALA A 14 8.90 9.65 -12.19
N PRO A 15 8.73 10.25 -11.00
CA PRO A 15 9.19 9.67 -9.74
C PRO A 15 8.58 8.29 -9.47
N TYR A 16 7.27 8.12 -9.72
CA TYR A 16 6.56 6.85 -9.55
C TYR A 16 7.05 5.78 -10.53
N ILE A 17 7.26 6.17 -11.82
CA ILE A 17 7.83 5.27 -12.83
C ILE A 17 9.19 4.74 -12.36
N ASN A 18 10.05 5.62 -11.84
CA ASN A 18 11.36 5.23 -11.34
C ASN A 18 11.26 4.37 -10.07
N ALA A 19 10.33 4.66 -9.17
CA ALA A 19 10.10 3.90 -7.95
C ALA A 19 9.64 2.47 -8.23
N HIS A 20 8.83 2.26 -9.29
CA HIS A 20 8.27 0.94 -9.61
C HIS A 20 9.11 0.13 -10.60
N ARG A 21 9.99 0.78 -11.37
CA ARG A 21 10.82 0.09 -12.37
C ARG A 21 11.69 -0.99 -11.73
N GLY A 22 11.62 -2.22 -12.26
CA GLY A 22 12.37 -3.37 -11.77
C GLY A 22 11.84 -3.96 -10.46
N ARG A 23 10.81 -3.37 -9.85
CA ARG A 23 10.17 -3.89 -8.64
C ARG A 23 9.21 -5.01 -8.99
N VAL A 24 9.02 -5.94 -8.05
CA VAL A 24 8.04 -7.01 -8.19
C VAL A 24 6.71 -6.53 -7.61
N VAL A 25 5.67 -6.58 -8.42
CA VAL A 25 4.29 -6.30 -8.01
C VAL A 25 3.44 -7.53 -8.27
N VAL A 26 2.74 -8.01 -7.25
CA VAL A 26 1.78 -9.11 -7.35
C VAL A 26 0.38 -8.53 -7.44
N ILE A 27 -0.40 -8.96 -8.42
CA ILE A 27 -1.77 -8.51 -8.68
C ILE A 27 -2.71 -9.70 -8.59
N THR A 28 -3.88 -9.54 -7.94
CA THR A 28 -4.93 -10.55 -7.99
C THR A 28 -6.05 -10.12 -8.93
N LEU A 29 -6.56 -11.05 -9.73
CA LEU A 29 -7.77 -10.89 -10.53
C LEU A 29 -8.74 -12.03 -10.19
N GLY A 30 -9.70 -11.75 -9.32
CA GLY A 30 -10.78 -12.70 -9.00
C GLY A 30 -11.61 -13.06 -10.24
N GLY A 31 -12.31 -14.18 -10.18
CA GLY A 31 -13.16 -14.63 -11.29
C GLY A 31 -14.25 -13.63 -11.69
N ASP A 32 -14.73 -12.83 -10.73
CA ASP A 32 -15.71 -11.75 -10.98
C ASP A 32 -15.08 -10.58 -11.73
N ALA A 33 -13.84 -10.20 -11.41
CA ALA A 33 -13.08 -9.20 -12.16
C ALA A 33 -12.84 -9.64 -13.61
N LEU A 34 -12.61 -10.94 -13.82
CA LEU A 34 -12.42 -11.52 -15.16
C LEU A 34 -13.71 -11.58 -15.99
N ALA A 35 -14.86 -11.61 -15.34
CA ALA A 35 -16.17 -11.53 -16.00
C ALA A 35 -16.68 -10.08 -16.18
N HIS A 36 -16.00 -9.10 -15.58
CA HIS A 36 -16.42 -7.71 -15.60
C HIS A 36 -16.09 -7.01 -16.92
N PRO A 37 -16.94 -6.10 -17.43
CA PRO A 37 -16.68 -5.34 -18.67
C PRO A 37 -15.35 -4.56 -18.64
N ASN A 38 -14.87 -4.15 -17.47
CA ASN A 38 -13.63 -3.40 -17.28
C ASN A 38 -12.35 -4.25 -17.42
N LEU A 39 -12.45 -5.56 -17.64
CA LEU A 39 -11.29 -6.44 -17.79
C LEU A 39 -10.29 -5.93 -18.84
N THR A 40 -10.80 -5.48 -19.99
CA THR A 40 -9.94 -4.98 -21.07
C THR A 40 -9.08 -3.80 -20.63
N THR A 41 -9.63 -2.87 -19.86
CA THR A 41 -8.90 -1.72 -19.32
C THR A 41 -7.86 -2.17 -18.31
N ILE A 42 -8.21 -3.09 -17.40
CA ILE A 42 -7.25 -3.66 -16.43
C ILE A 42 -6.08 -4.34 -17.14
N ILE A 43 -6.34 -5.06 -18.23
CA ILE A 43 -5.29 -5.69 -19.06
C ILE A 43 -4.39 -4.61 -19.72
N HIS A 44 -4.97 -3.50 -20.19
CA HIS A 44 -4.19 -2.38 -20.74
C HIS A 44 -3.28 -1.76 -19.66
N ASP A 45 -3.78 -1.61 -18.44
CA ASP A 45 -3.00 -1.09 -17.30
C ASP A 45 -1.83 -2.04 -16.95
N ILE A 46 -2.10 -3.35 -16.89
CA ILE A 46 -1.07 -4.38 -16.68
C ILE A 46 -0.01 -4.33 -17.79
N ALA A 47 -0.42 -4.19 -19.05
CA ALA A 47 0.48 -4.09 -20.18
C ALA A 47 1.34 -2.82 -20.13
N LEU A 48 0.76 -1.70 -19.72
CA LEU A 48 1.49 -0.45 -19.52
C LEU A 48 2.55 -0.60 -18.42
N LEU A 49 2.19 -1.17 -17.28
CA LEU A 49 3.12 -1.43 -16.18
C LEU A 49 4.29 -2.32 -16.63
N ALA A 50 4.00 -3.40 -17.35
CA ALA A 50 5.03 -4.27 -17.93
C ALA A 50 5.96 -3.50 -18.87
N SER A 51 5.41 -2.62 -19.73
CA SER A 51 6.16 -1.77 -20.65
C SER A 51 7.04 -0.73 -19.93
N LEU A 52 6.63 -0.28 -18.75
CA LEU A 52 7.40 0.61 -17.87
C LEU A 52 8.51 -0.12 -17.09
N GLY A 53 8.59 -1.45 -17.24
CA GLY A 53 9.62 -2.28 -16.61
C GLY A 53 9.28 -2.76 -15.21
N VAL A 54 8.00 -2.74 -14.81
CA VAL A 54 7.53 -3.39 -13.58
C VAL A 54 7.50 -4.90 -13.79
N ARG A 55 7.97 -5.68 -12.81
CA ARG A 55 7.96 -7.15 -12.84
C ARG A 55 6.64 -7.65 -12.28
N LEU A 56 5.78 -8.21 -13.13
CA LEU A 56 4.39 -8.51 -12.76
C LEU A 56 4.14 -9.99 -12.57
N VAL A 57 3.49 -10.31 -11.44
CA VAL A 57 2.90 -11.61 -11.16
C VAL A 57 1.39 -11.41 -11.04
N VAL A 58 0.60 -12.13 -11.82
CA VAL A 58 -0.86 -12.06 -11.80
C VAL A 58 -1.42 -13.39 -11.28
N ALA A 59 -1.92 -13.37 -10.05
CA ALA A 59 -2.68 -14.50 -9.50
C ALA A 59 -4.15 -14.33 -9.87
N PHE A 60 -4.73 -15.32 -10.54
CA PHE A 60 -6.11 -15.22 -10.97
C PHE A 60 -7.03 -16.22 -10.27
N GLY A 61 -8.30 -15.83 -10.11
CA GLY A 61 -9.36 -16.68 -9.57
C GLY A 61 -10.27 -17.20 -10.68
N ALA A 62 -11.09 -18.17 -10.35
CA ALA A 62 -12.06 -18.77 -11.28
C ALA A 62 -13.37 -19.22 -10.57
N ARG A 63 -13.73 -18.61 -9.43
CA ARG A 63 -14.91 -19.06 -8.63
C ARG A 63 -16.21 -19.07 -9.43
N PRO A 64 -16.60 -17.98 -10.16
CA PRO A 64 -17.82 -17.97 -10.98
C PRO A 64 -17.73 -19.00 -12.12
N GLN A 65 -16.60 -19.07 -12.81
CA GLN A 65 -16.41 -19.96 -13.95
C GLN A 65 -16.42 -21.44 -13.56
N ILE A 66 -15.88 -21.76 -12.35
CA ILE A 66 -15.99 -23.10 -11.78
C ILE A 66 -17.44 -23.41 -11.44
N ARG A 67 -18.19 -22.44 -10.86
CA ARG A 67 -19.61 -22.62 -10.55
C ARG A 67 -20.42 -22.92 -11.82
N GLU A 68 -20.27 -22.07 -12.84
CA GLU A 68 -20.92 -22.27 -14.14
C GLU A 68 -20.63 -23.67 -14.70
N ARG A 69 -19.36 -24.09 -14.67
CA ARG A 69 -18.97 -25.39 -15.21
C ARG A 69 -19.53 -26.59 -14.41
N LEU A 70 -19.64 -26.44 -13.08
CA LEU A 70 -20.28 -27.44 -12.23
C LEU A 70 -21.77 -27.50 -12.48
N ASP A 71 -22.46 -26.36 -12.58
CA ASP A 71 -23.90 -26.27 -12.86
C ASP A 71 -24.25 -26.89 -14.22
N GLU A 72 -23.42 -26.63 -15.28
CA GLU A 72 -23.55 -27.29 -16.60
C GLU A 72 -23.43 -28.82 -16.53
N ALA A 73 -22.61 -29.33 -15.59
CA ALA A 73 -22.41 -30.75 -15.37
C ALA A 73 -23.48 -31.39 -14.41
N GLY A 74 -24.38 -30.57 -13.87
CA GLY A 74 -25.37 -31.00 -12.89
C GLY A 74 -24.79 -31.29 -11.48
N GLU A 75 -23.56 -30.77 -11.22
CA GLU A 75 -22.88 -30.89 -9.93
C GLU A 75 -23.21 -29.69 -9.03
N THR A 76 -23.30 -29.91 -7.72
CA THR A 76 -23.60 -28.87 -6.75
C THR A 76 -22.34 -28.45 -6.02
N SER A 77 -21.99 -27.15 -6.04
CA SER A 77 -20.90 -26.59 -5.26
C SER A 77 -21.19 -26.63 -3.76
N GLY A 78 -20.40 -27.37 -2.99
CA GLY A 78 -20.38 -27.28 -1.53
C GLY A 78 -19.40 -26.20 -1.05
N TYR A 79 -19.78 -25.50 0.04
CA TYR A 79 -18.91 -24.55 0.73
C TYR A 79 -18.99 -24.75 2.24
N GLN A 80 -17.87 -24.58 2.91
CA GLN A 80 -17.82 -24.40 4.36
C GLN A 80 -17.11 -23.07 4.64
N GLY A 81 -17.89 -22.07 5.04
CA GLY A 81 -17.42 -20.69 5.03
C GLY A 81 -16.99 -20.30 3.62
N ARG A 82 -15.80 -19.72 3.48
CA ARG A 82 -15.23 -19.28 2.19
C ARG A 82 -14.58 -20.40 1.37
N LEU A 83 -14.40 -21.58 1.95
CA LEU A 83 -13.70 -22.68 1.31
C LEU A 83 -14.68 -23.57 0.54
N ARG A 84 -14.43 -23.73 -0.76
CA ARG A 84 -15.15 -24.72 -1.56
C ARG A 84 -14.76 -26.12 -1.11
N VAL A 85 -15.70 -27.03 -1.04
CA VAL A 85 -15.43 -28.44 -0.96
C VAL A 85 -15.30 -28.97 -2.38
N THR A 86 -14.15 -29.50 -2.76
CA THR A 86 -13.88 -30.01 -4.10
C THR A 86 -13.76 -31.51 -4.06
N THR A 87 -14.78 -32.19 -4.58
CA THR A 87 -14.81 -33.69 -4.62
C THR A 87 -13.93 -34.21 -5.77
N GLU A 88 -13.68 -35.52 -5.78
CA GLU A 88 -12.95 -36.22 -6.83
C GLU A 88 -13.64 -36.03 -8.21
N THR A 89 -14.97 -36.07 -8.25
CA THR A 89 -15.77 -35.88 -9.47
C THR A 89 -15.74 -34.45 -9.98
N GLN A 90 -15.59 -33.47 -9.07
CA GLN A 90 -15.55 -32.05 -9.40
C GLN A 90 -14.18 -31.55 -9.84
N LEU A 91 -13.11 -32.19 -9.39
CA LEU A 91 -11.75 -31.74 -9.71
C LEU A 91 -11.48 -31.58 -11.21
N PRO A 92 -11.87 -32.52 -12.10
CA PRO A 92 -11.70 -32.34 -13.55
C PRO A 92 -12.39 -31.07 -14.07
N LEU A 93 -13.60 -30.77 -13.60
CA LEU A 93 -14.37 -29.60 -14.00
C LEU A 93 -13.71 -28.29 -13.51
N VAL A 94 -13.11 -28.32 -12.31
CA VAL A 94 -12.29 -27.21 -11.81
C VAL A 94 -11.08 -26.97 -12.70
N LEU A 95 -10.37 -28.02 -13.10
CA LEU A 95 -9.20 -27.92 -13.98
C LEU A 95 -9.57 -27.36 -15.36
N GLU A 96 -10.70 -27.79 -15.93
CA GLU A 96 -11.23 -27.27 -17.20
C GLU A 96 -11.53 -25.76 -17.10
N ALA A 97 -12.25 -25.34 -16.07
CA ALA A 97 -12.62 -23.94 -15.84
C ALA A 97 -11.37 -23.06 -15.66
N VAL A 98 -10.42 -23.49 -14.84
CA VAL A 98 -9.16 -22.76 -14.62
C VAL A 98 -8.32 -22.70 -15.89
N GLY A 99 -8.23 -23.79 -16.65
CA GLY A 99 -7.55 -23.84 -17.94
C GLY A 99 -8.12 -22.86 -18.94
N ARG A 100 -9.45 -22.75 -19.04
CA ARG A 100 -10.18 -21.77 -19.87
C ARG A 100 -9.87 -20.33 -19.47
N VAL A 101 -9.89 -20.04 -18.16
CA VAL A 101 -9.55 -18.70 -17.65
C VAL A 101 -8.10 -18.33 -17.95
N ARG A 102 -7.15 -19.27 -17.80
CA ARG A 102 -5.75 -19.04 -18.17
C ARG A 102 -5.62 -18.67 -19.64
N ALA A 103 -6.23 -19.45 -20.53
CA ALA A 103 -6.19 -19.20 -21.97
C ALA A 103 -6.81 -17.85 -22.34
N LEU A 104 -7.88 -17.44 -21.64
CA LEU A 104 -8.49 -16.11 -21.79
C LEU A 104 -7.50 -15.00 -21.45
N LEU A 105 -6.81 -15.08 -20.30
CA LEU A 105 -5.82 -14.09 -19.88
C LEU A 105 -4.62 -14.04 -20.84
N GLU A 106 -4.09 -15.19 -21.25
CA GLU A 106 -3.03 -15.27 -22.25
C GLU A 106 -3.44 -14.60 -23.57
N SER A 107 -4.67 -14.84 -24.02
CA SER A 107 -5.24 -14.21 -25.22
C SER A 107 -5.32 -12.69 -25.08
N HIS A 108 -5.85 -12.19 -23.96
CA HIS A 108 -5.97 -10.74 -23.72
C HIS A 108 -4.59 -10.06 -23.64
N LEU A 109 -3.61 -10.68 -23.00
CA LEU A 109 -2.23 -10.16 -22.89
C LEU A 109 -1.46 -10.27 -24.21
N SER A 110 -1.94 -11.07 -25.16
CA SER A 110 -1.37 -11.19 -26.52
C SER A 110 -1.93 -10.17 -27.51
N MET A 111 -2.90 -9.33 -27.11
CA MET A 111 -3.45 -8.31 -27.99
C MET A 111 -2.40 -7.26 -28.35
N GLY A 112 -2.30 -6.93 -29.61
CA GLY A 112 -1.37 -5.92 -30.15
C GLY A 112 -2.01 -5.11 -31.27
N VAL A 113 -3.32 -4.83 -31.17
CA VAL A 113 -4.10 -4.17 -32.21
C VAL A 113 -3.58 -2.76 -32.46
N ALA A 114 -3.39 -2.40 -33.74
CA ALA A 114 -3.02 -1.04 -34.12
C ALA A 114 -4.04 -0.01 -33.58
N ASN A 115 -3.53 1.11 -33.12
CA ASN A 115 -4.32 2.19 -32.46
C ASN A 115 -4.96 1.80 -31.11
N SER A 116 -4.46 0.75 -30.45
CA SER A 116 -4.82 0.43 -29.07
C SER A 116 -3.67 0.78 -28.11
N PRO A 117 -3.93 0.91 -26.79
CA PRO A 117 -2.87 1.07 -25.80
C PRO A 117 -1.84 -0.07 -25.80
N MET A 118 -2.20 -1.23 -26.37
CA MET A 118 -1.35 -2.41 -26.52
C MET A 118 -0.51 -2.41 -27.79
N HIS A 119 -0.62 -1.37 -28.66
CA HIS A 119 0.11 -1.34 -29.92
C HIS A 119 1.62 -1.36 -29.71
N GLY A 120 2.29 -2.36 -30.28
CA GLY A 120 3.73 -2.56 -30.11
C GLY A 120 4.15 -3.21 -28.80
N ALA A 121 3.21 -3.45 -27.87
CA ALA A 121 3.51 -4.19 -26.65
C ALA A 121 3.83 -5.67 -27.01
N GLN A 122 5.00 -6.17 -26.55
CA GLN A 122 5.41 -7.55 -26.73
C GLN A 122 5.37 -8.26 -25.37
N ILE A 123 4.15 -8.47 -24.84
CA ILE A 123 3.99 -9.13 -23.56
C ILE A 123 4.09 -10.63 -23.77
N ARG A 124 5.03 -11.24 -23.06
CA ARG A 124 5.16 -12.69 -22.97
C ARG A 124 4.67 -13.14 -21.61
N VAL A 125 3.93 -14.23 -21.61
CA VAL A 125 3.32 -14.80 -20.42
C VAL A 125 3.97 -16.13 -20.10
N ALA A 126 4.26 -16.37 -18.83
CA ALA A 126 4.67 -17.66 -18.31
C ALA A 126 3.70 -18.18 -17.27
N SER A 127 3.40 -19.46 -17.30
CA SER A 127 2.64 -20.17 -16.28
C SER A 127 3.26 -21.54 -16.07
N GLY A 128 3.31 -22.04 -14.83
CA GLY A 128 3.98 -23.28 -14.49
C GLY A 128 3.50 -23.90 -13.17
N ASN A 129 4.14 -24.99 -12.77
CA ASN A 129 3.85 -25.75 -11.55
C ASN A 129 4.63 -25.24 -10.34
N TRP A 130 4.68 -23.92 -10.18
CA TRP A 130 5.48 -23.26 -9.12
C TRP A 130 4.83 -23.25 -7.74
N LEU A 131 3.57 -23.73 -7.64
CA LEU A 131 2.82 -23.80 -6.39
C LEU A 131 2.74 -25.25 -5.90
N THR A 132 3.46 -25.56 -4.82
CA THR A 132 3.25 -26.82 -4.10
C THR A 132 2.09 -26.64 -3.14
N ALA A 133 1.12 -27.54 -3.21
CA ALA A 133 -0.07 -27.53 -2.36
C ALA A 133 -0.04 -28.64 -1.31
N ARG A 134 -0.88 -28.48 -0.31
CA ARG A 134 -1.28 -29.53 0.65
C ARG A 134 -2.80 -29.55 0.78
N PRO A 135 -3.44 -30.71 1.01
CA PRO A 135 -4.87 -30.77 1.30
C PRO A 135 -5.22 -30.02 2.58
N ILE A 136 -6.42 -29.45 2.65
CA ILE A 136 -6.98 -28.91 3.88
C ILE A 136 -7.33 -30.08 4.83
N GLY A 137 -7.81 -31.19 4.27
CA GLY A 137 -8.29 -32.34 5.03
C GLY A 137 -9.67 -32.09 5.62
N VAL A 138 -9.93 -32.67 6.81
CA VAL A 138 -11.21 -32.58 7.51
C VAL A 138 -11.18 -31.40 8.49
N VAL A 139 -12.09 -30.43 8.29
CA VAL A 139 -12.29 -29.29 9.17
C VAL A 139 -13.73 -29.19 9.58
N GLY A 140 -14.00 -29.08 10.88
CA GLY A 140 -15.39 -29.05 11.41
C GLY A 140 -16.26 -30.25 11.00
N GLY A 141 -15.66 -31.41 10.79
CA GLY A 141 -16.36 -32.65 10.38
C GLY A 141 -16.63 -32.74 8.87
N VAL A 142 -16.19 -31.73 8.05
CA VAL A 142 -16.35 -31.76 6.59
C VAL A 142 -14.98 -32.05 5.95
N ASP A 143 -14.95 -33.10 5.11
CA ASP A 143 -13.78 -33.39 4.28
C ASP A 143 -13.77 -32.47 3.05
N HIS A 144 -12.71 -31.66 2.92
CA HIS A 144 -12.55 -30.73 1.82
C HIS A 144 -12.04 -31.37 0.52
N GLY A 145 -11.71 -32.65 0.53
CA GLY A 145 -11.24 -33.40 -0.63
C GLY A 145 -10.04 -32.76 -1.31
N TYR A 146 -10.22 -32.32 -2.55
CA TYR A 146 -9.17 -31.70 -3.37
C TYR A 146 -9.09 -30.16 -3.22
N THR A 147 -9.67 -29.59 -2.17
CA THR A 147 -9.38 -28.21 -1.79
C THR A 147 -8.11 -28.19 -0.95
N GLY A 148 -7.19 -27.33 -1.32
CA GLY A 148 -5.86 -27.25 -0.70
C GLY A 148 -5.51 -25.86 -0.19
N ARG A 149 -4.32 -25.81 0.40
CA ARG A 149 -3.61 -24.57 0.75
C ARG A 149 -2.22 -24.58 0.14
N VAL A 150 -1.69 -23.40 -0.08
CA VAL A 150 -0.31 -23.24 -0.54
C VAL A 150 0.63 -23.74 0.56
N ARG A 151 1.52 -24.64 0.20
CA ARG A 151 2.58 -25.14 1.09
C ARG A 151 3.89 -24.45 0.82
N ARG A 152 4.20 -24.18 -0.46
CA ARG A 152 5.44 -23.54 -0.90
C ARG A 152 5.23 -22.91 -2.27
N VAL A 153 5.86 -21.76 -2.46
CA VAL A 153 6.02 -21.09 -3.76
C VAL A 153 7.46 -21.27 -4.22
N ASP A 154 7.67 -21.67 -5.47
CA ASP A 154 8.99 -21.69 -6.10
C ASP A 154 9.38 -20.28 -6.58
N ALA A 155 9.80 -19.46 -5.64
CA ALA A 155 10.18 -18.08 -5.90
C ALA A 155 11.37 -17.96 -6.87
N THR A 156 12.29 -18.94 -6.88
CA THR A 156 13.46 -18.92 -7.75
C THR A 156 13.04 -19.02 -9.21
N SER A 157 12.25 -20.02 -9.56
CA SER A 157 11.76 -20.19 -10.93
C SER A 157 10.89 -19.01 -11.38
N ILE A 158 10.06 -18.46 -10.49
CA ILE A 158 9.26 -17.26 -10.81
C ILE A 158 10.17 -16.05 -11.09
N ARG A 159 11.19 -15.80 -10.26
CA ARG A 159 12.16 -14.70 -10.48
C ARG A 159 12.92 -14.86 -11.80
N GLU A 160 13.24 -16.07 -12.20
CA GLU A 160 13.85 -16.35 -13.51
C GLU A 160 12.95 -15.88 -14.65
N GLN A 161 11.66 -16.23 -14.63
CA GLN A 161 10.71 -15.77 -15.66
C GLN A 161 10.56 -14.25 -15.67
N LEU A 162 10.46 -13.63 -14.49
CA LEU A 162 10.41 -12.16 -14.35
C LEU A 162 11.68 -11.49 -14.88
N SER A 163 12.84 -12.12 -14.74
CA SER A 163 14.12 -11.60 -15.27
C SER A 163 14.18 -11.61 -16.80
N LEU A 164 13.43 -12.51 -17.44
CA LEU A 164 13.24 -12.57 -18.90
C LEU A 164 12.19 -11.55 -19.40
N GLY A 165 11.65 -10.71 -18.52
CA GLY A 165 10.63 -9.72 -18.86
C GLY A 165 9.24 -10.33 -19.10
N GLN A 166 8.98 -11.52 -18.58
CA GLN A 166 7.68 -12.18 -18.72
C GLN A 166 6.74 -11.76 -17.60
N VAL A 167 5.45 -11.67 -17.91
CA VAL A 167 4.37 -11.61 -16.92
C VAL A 167 4.07 -13.03 -16.46
N VAL A 168 4.15 -13.27 -15.15
CA VAL A 168 3.91 -14.60 -14.58
C VAL A 168 2.45 -14.74 -14.20
N LEU A 169 1.75 -15.77 -14.70
CA LEU A 169 0.38 -16.12 -14.31
C LEU A 169 0.41 -17.27 -13.30
N LEU A 170 -0.22 -17.04 -12.15
CA LEU A 170 -0.42 -18.04 -11.10
C LEU A 170 -1.88 -18.46 -11.05
N PRO A 171 -2.21 -19.72 -11.41
CA PRO A 171 -3.56 -20.24 -11.32
C PRO A 171 -3.96 -20.52 -9.86
N PRO A 172 -5.27 -20.62 -9.54
CA PRO A 172 -5.75 -21.09 -8.25
C PRO A 172 -5.64 -22.64 -8.14
N LEU A 173 -4.49 -23.16 -8.54
CA LEU A 173 -4.14 -24.59 -8.54
C LEU A 173 -2.74 -24.78 -7.98
N GLY A 174 -2.57 -25.81 -7.20
CA GLY A 174 -1.25 -26.25 -6.75
C GLY A 174 -1.16 -27.77 -6.79
N TYR A 175 0.06 -28.28 -6.72
CA TYR A 175 0.32 -29.71 -6.88
C TYR A 175 1.00 -30.27 -5.64
N SER A 176 0.59 -31.50 -5.23
CA SER A 176 1.29 -32.23 -4.19
C SER A 176 2.56 -32.89 -4.72
N ALA A 177 3.39 -33.37 -3.80
CA ALA A 177 4.56 -34.19 -4.17
C ALA A 177 4.17 -35.54 -4.77
N THR A 178 2.92 -36.00 -4.58
CA THR A 178 2.35 -37.23 -5.15
C THR A 178 1.74 -37.03 -6.53
N GLY A 179 1.70 -35.76 -7.01
CA GLY A 179 1.17 -35.41 -8.33
C GLY A 179 -0.30 -35.02 -8.35
N ASP A 180 -0.97 -34.98 -7.19
CA ASP A 180 -2.37 -34.57 -7.11
C ASP A 180 -2.50 -33.05 -7.28
N ALA A 181 -3.54 -32.62 -8.01
CA ALA A 181 -3.89 -31.21 -8.13
C ALA A 181 -4.89 -30.81 -7.04
N PHE A 182 -4.73 -29.60 -6.51
CA PHE A 182 -5.62 -29.01 -5.50
C PHE A 182 -6.14 -27.66 -5.96
N ASN A 183 -7.44 -27.42 -5.70
CA ASN A 183 -8.09 -26.13 -5.87
C ASN A 183 -7.70 -25.20 -4.71
N LEU A 184 -7.13 -24.03 -5.02
CA LEU A 184 -6.63 -23.06 -4.06
C LEU A 184 -7.44 -21.76 -4.08
N SER A 185 -7.36 -20.97 -3.01
CA SER A 185 -7.80 -19.56 -3.04
C SER A 185 -6.76 -18.72 -3.79
N HIS A 186 -7.22 -17.90 -4.74
CA HIS A 186 -6.33 -17.01 -5.48
C HIS A 186 -5.78 -15.88 -4.59
N GLU A 187 -6.51 -15.44 -3.59
CA GLU A 187 -6.07 -14.48 -2.60
C GLU A 187 -4.89 -15.05 -1.78
N GLU A 188 -5.01 -16.30 -1.32
CA GLU A 188 -3.93 -17.02 -0.63
C GLU A 188 -2.72 -17.19 -1.56
N VAL A 189 -2.95 -17.61 -2.81
CA VAL A 189 -1.88 -17.74 -3.83
C VAL A 189 -1.14 -16.43 -4.01
N ALA A 190 -1.85 -15.31 -4.13
CA ALA A 190 -1.24 -13.99 -4.30
C ALA A 190 -0.44 -13.56 -3.07
N GLY A 191 -1.01 -13.69 -1.87
CA GLY A 191 -0.35 -13.35 -0.62
C GLY A 191 0.92 -14.18 -0.38
N GLU A 192 0.84 -15.51 -0.60
CA GLU A 192 1.98 -16.42 -0.48
C GLU A 192 3.07 -16.12 -1.54
N ALA A 193 2.67 -15.83 -2.77
CA ALA A 193 3.60 -15.44 -3.83
C ALA A 193 4.27 -14.09 -3.53
N ALA A 194 3.50 -13.09 -3.07
CA ALA A 194 4.03 -11.79 -2.70
C ALA A 194 5.06 -11.91 -1.58
N ALA A 195 4.76 -12.67 -0.54
CA ALA A 195 5.68 -12.90 0.58
C ALA A 195 6.95 -13.66 0.14
N ALA A 196 6.80 -14.73 -0.65
CA ALA A 196 7.95 -15.54 -1.11
C ALA A 196 8.86 -14.78 -2.08
N LEU A 197 8.31 -13.85 -2.85
CA LEU A 197 9.04 -13.00 -3.78
C LEU A 197 9.59 -11.73 -3.13
N GLU A 198 9.23 -11.46 -1.87
CA GLU A 198 9.51 -10.18 -1.20
C GLU A 198 9.02 -9.01 -2.09
N ALA A 199 7.77 -9.13 -2.54
CA ALA A 199 7.19 -8.18 -3.47
C ALA A 199 7.13 -6.78 -2.86
N ASP A 200 7.38 -5.77 -3.69
CA ASP A 200 7.27 -4.37 -3.27
C ASP A 200 5.82 -4.00 -2.95
N LYS A 201 4.89 -4.54 -3.75
CA LYS A 201 3.45 -4.33 -3.56
C LYS A 201 2.63 -5.58 -3.87
N LEU A 202 1.53 -5.74 -3.14
CA LEU A 202 0.45 -6.67 -3.44
C LEU A 202 -0.82 -5.85 -3.76
N ILE A 203 -1.39 -6.03 -4.94
CA ILE A 203 -2.63 -5.37 -5.36
C ILE A 203 -3.75 -6.40 -5.41
N LEU A 204 -4.79 -6.19 -4.63
CA LEU A 204 -5.96 -7.07 -4.57
C LEU A 204 -7.16 -6.35 -5.20
N PHE A 205 -7.64 -6.85 -6.33
CA PHE A 205 -8.86 -6.35 -6.92
C PHE A 205 -10.10 -6.92 -6.22
N SER A 206 -10.97 -6.03 -5.75
CA SER A 206 -12.25 -6.33 -5.07
C SER A 206 -13.43 -5.74 -5.86
N GLY A 207 -14.63 -6.18 -5.54
CA GLY A 207 -15.87 -5.58 -6.05
C GLY A 207 -16.19 -4.20 -5.45
N ARG A 208 -15.53 -3.85 -4.35
CA ARG A 208 -15.66 -2.56 -3.66
C ARG A 208 -14.42 -1.71 -3.84
N SER A 209 -14.54 -0.43 -3.55
CA SER A 209 -13.40 0.52 -3.62
C SER A 209 -12.33 0.28 -2.55
N GLY A 210 -12.56 -0.60 -1.61
CA GLY A 210 -11.68 -0.95 -0.50
C GLY A 210 -12.49 -1.45 0.70
N ILE A 211 -11.89 -1.45 1.88
CA ILE A 211 -12.50 -1.95 3.13
C ILE A 211 -13.32 -0.82 3.78
N PRO A 212 -14.62 -1.02 4.01
CA PRO A 212 -15.45 -0.05 4.72
C PRO A 212 -15.27 -0.15 6.24
N ASP A 213 -15.44 0.98 6.93
CA ASP A 213 -15.63 1.01 8.37
C ASP A 213 -17.08 0.63 8.77
N ALA A 214 -17.38 0.70 10.07
CA ALA A 214 -18.72 0.39 10.60
C ALA A 214 -19.82 1.34 10.10
N SER A 215 -19.48 2.53 9.59
CA SER A 215 -20.41 3.49 9.00
C SER A 215 -20.58 3.28 7.48
N GLY A 216 -19.77 2.42 6.87
CA GLY A 216 -19.74 2.17 5.43
C GLY A 216 -18.77 3.08 4.66
N GLU A 217 -18.05 3.94 5.36
CA GLU A 217 -17.04 4.83 4.76
C GLU A 217 -15.73 4.07 4.47
N LEU A 218 -15.05 4.45 3.40
CA LEU A 218 -13.79 3.83 2.99
C LEU A 218 -12.66 4.09 3.99
N MET A 219 -12.10 3.03 4.55
CA MET A 219 -10.85 3.10 5.30
C MET A 219 -9.67 3.15 4.33
N ARG A 220 -9.05 4.32 4.18
CA ARG A 220 -7.96 4.51 3.20
C ARG A 220 -6.66 3.85 3.60
N GLU A 221 -6.41 3.73 4.89
CA GLU A 221 -5.19 3.12 5.45
C GLU A 221 -5.54 2.29 6.68
N ILE A 222 -5.05 1.07 6.73
CA ILE A 222 -5.29 0.09 7.79
C ILE A 222 -3.96 -0.53 8.18
N SER A 223 -3.60 -0.48 9.47
CA SER A 223 -2.46 -1.25 9.98
C SER A 223 -2.75 -2.75 9.98
N VAL A 224 -1.70 -3.58 9.96
CA VAL A 224 -1.86 -5.04 10.10
C VAL A 224 -2.58 -5.40 11.39
N ALA A 225 -2.28 -4.73 12.50
CA ALA A 225 -2.96 -4.93 13.79
C ALA A 225 -4.46 -4.67 13.66
N ARG A 226 -4.84 -3.51 13.07
CA ARG A 226 -6.25 -3.16 12.86
C ARG A 226 -6.95 -4.10 11.88
N ALA A 227 -6.25 -4.58 10.85
CA ALA A 227 -6.77 -5.58 9.93
C ALA A 227 -7.14 -6.89 10.65
N ARG A 228 -6.29 -7.35 11.60
CA ARG A 228 -6.57 -8.52 12.42
C ARG A 228 -7.78 -8.35 13.33
N GLU A 229 -7.93 -7.16 13.93
CA GLU A 229 -9.12 -6.84 14.74
C GLU A 229 -10.40 -6.90 13.88
N LEU A 230 -10.43 -6.21 12.72
CA LEU A 230 -11.59 -6.21 11.81
C LEU A 230 -11.98 -7.60 11.35
N LEU A 231 -10.99 -8.46 11.05
CA LEU A 231 -11.23 -9.85 10.72
C LEU A 231 -11.85 -10.64 11.90
N GLY A 232 -11.45 -10.33 13.13
CA GLY A 232 -11.99 -10.93 14.36
C GLY A 232 -13.41 -10.45 14.67
N GLU A 233 -13.79 -9.24 14.31
CA GLU A 233 -15.14 -8.67 14.50
C GLU A 233 -16.21 -9.38 13.64
N GLY A 234 -15.83 -9.96 12.51
CA GLY A 234 -16.71 -10.77 11.66
C GLY A 234 -17.79 -9.99 10.90
N HIS A 235 -17.67 -8.67 10.78
CA HIS A 235 -18.65 -7.82 10.10
C HIS A 235 -18.40 -7.64 8.61
N LEU A 236 -17.21 -8.03 8.13
CA LEU A 236 -16.82 -7.89 6.72
C LEU A 236 -17.52 -8.96 5.86
N GLY A 237 -17.86 -8.59 4.62
CA GLY A 237 -18.27 -9.55 3.60
C GLY A 237 -17.16 -10.58 3.32
N GLU A 238 -17.53 -11.74 2.83
CA GLU A 238 -16.57 -12.86 2.64
C GLU A 238 -15.39 -12.49 1.73
N ASP A 239 -15.64 -11.76 0.65
CA ASP A 239 -14.59 -11.35 -0.30
C ASP A 239 -13.69 -10.27 0.28
N ASP A 240 -14.25 -9.27 0.96
CA ASP A 240 -13.49 -8.21 1.64
C ASP A 240 -12.61 -8.80 2.75
N ALA A 241 -13.16 -9.75 3.52
CA ALA A 241 -12.39 -10.43 4.56
C ALA A 241 -11.29 -11.33 3.97
N ALA A 242 -11.49 -11.96 2.80
CA ALA A 242 -10.45 -12.74 2.13
C ALA A 242 -9.32 -11.82 1.62
N ALA A 243 -9.68 -10.69 1.01
CA ALA A 243 -8.70 -9.72 0.53
C ALA A 243 -7.90 -9.11 1.69
N LEU A 244 -8.58 -8.69 2.77
CA LEU A 244 -7.94 -8.12 3.95
C LEU A 244 -7.01 -9.14 4.66
N ASP A 245 -7.44 -10.40 4.79
CA ASP A 245 -6.62 -11.45 5.38
C ASP A 245 -5.35 -11.73 4.55
N ALA A 246 -5.49 -11.82 3.22
CA ALA A 246 -4.36 -11.98 2.31
C ALA A 246 -3.39 -10.78 2.38
N ALA A 247 -3.93 -9.56 2.43
CA ALA A 247 -3.15 -8.33 2.57
C ALA A 247 -2.36 -8.31 3.90
N ALA A 248 -3.04 -8.56 5.02
CA ALA A 248 -2.43 -8.58 6.35
C ALA A 248 -1.35 -9.68 6.46
N ASN A 249 -1.64 -10.90 5.98
CA ASN A 249 -0.67 -12.00 5.98
C ASN A 249 0.57 -11.71 5.12
N ALA A 250 0.41 -11.00 3.99
CA ALA A 250 1.52 -10.61 3.14
C ALA A 250 2.39 -9.54 3.83
N CYS A 251 1.76 -8.54 4.45
CA CYS A 251 2.48 -7.48 5.17
C CYS A 251 3.21 -8.00 6.41
N ASP A 252 2.60 -8.92 7.20
CA ASP A 252 3.28 -9.65 8.30
C ASP A 252 4.56 -10.38 7.83
N ARG A 253 4.70 -10.65 6.54
CA ARG A 253 5.79 -11.41 5.93
C ARG A 253 6.63 -10.58 4.95
N ASN A 254 6.87 -9.33 5.31
CA ASN A 254 7.77 -8.38 4.64
C ASN A 254 7.31 -7.85 3.27
N VAL A 255 6.06 -8.00 2.88
CA VAL A 255 5.49 -7.21 1.78
C VAL A 255 5.24 -5.80 2.32
N ARG A 256 5.88 -4.80 1.73
CA ARG A 256 5.84 -3.44 2.27
C ARG A 256 4.43 -2.86 2.31
N ARG A 257 3.63 -3.13 1.28
CA ARG A 257 2.29 -2.55 1.12
C ARG A 257 1.39 -3.50 0.36
N ALA A 258 0.17 -3.65 0.84
CA ALA A 258 -0.89 -4.30 0.12
C ALA A 258 -2.04 -3.32 -0.10
N HIS A 259 -2.58 -3.28 -1.31
CA HIS A 259 -3.63 -2.36 -1.71
C HIS A 259 -4.87 -3.15 -2.13
N ILE A 260 -6.03 -2.76 -1.62
CA ILE A 260 -7.32 -3.35 -2.00
C ILE A 260 -8.06 -2.30 -2.81
N ILE A 261 -8.29 -2.56 -4.11
CA ILE A 261 -8.85 -1.60 -5.07
C ILE A 261 -10.02 -2.20 -5.84
N SER A 262 -10.87 -1.35 -6.45
CA SER A 262 -12.03 -1.83 -7.20
C SER A 262 -11.66 -2.23 -8.63
N TYR A 263 -12.12 -3.42 -9.06
CA TYR A 263 -12.10 -3.77 -10.49
C TYR A 263 -13.22 -3.07 -11.29
N GLY A 264 -14.23 -2.53 -10.63
CA GLY A 264 -15.32 -1.80 -11.26
C GLY A 264 -14.97 -0.38 -11.69
N ARG A 265 -13.85 0.18 -11.20
CA ARG A 265 -13.39 1.53 -11.53
C ARG A 265 -12.30 1.47 -12.62
N GLU A 266 -12.55 2.17 -13.73
CA GLU A 266 -11.57 2.30 -14.80
C GLU A 266 -10.33 3.06 -14.32
N GLY A 267 -9.14 2.56 -14.68
CA GLY A 267 -7.85 3.16 -14.32
C GLY A 267 -7.45 3.03 -12.85
N ALA A 268 -8.20 2.25 -12.04
CA ALA A 268 -7.93 2.10 -10.61
C ALA A 268 -6.49 1.66 -10.31
N LEU A 269 -5.94 0.75 -11.12
CA LEU A 269 -4.56 0.26 -10.95
C LEU A 269 -3.53 1.36 -11.16
N LEU A 270 -3.70 2.16 -12.19
CA LEU A 270 -2.77 3.26 -12.47
C LEU A 270 -2.91 4.39 -11.46
N GLU A 271 -4.13 4.76 -11.10
CA GLU A 271 -4.39 5.80 -10.11
C GLU A 271 -3.81 5.40 -8.75
N GLU A 272 -3.95 4.13 -8.35
CA GLU A 272 -3.35 3.62 -7.10
C GLU A 272 -1.82 3.64 -7.09
N LEU A 273 -1.19 3.37 -8.24
CA LEU A 273 0.27 3.27 -8.31
C LEU A 273 0.98 4.59 -8.66
N PHE A 274 0.27 5.54 -9.30
CA PHE A 274 0.88 6.76 -9.83
C PHE A 274 0.32 8.05 -9.23
N THR A 275 -0.54 7.96 -8.22
CA THR A 275 -0.99 9.11 -7.46
C THR A 275 -0.66 8.98 -5.97
N LEU A 276 -0.67 10.12 -5.28
CA LEU A 276 -0.35 10.20 -3.86
C LEU A 276 -1.44 9.59 -2.97
N ASP A 277 -2.70 9.85 -3.34
CA ASP A 277 -3.85 9.54 -2.49
C ASP A 277 -4.34 8.10 -2.65
N GLY A 278 -3.99 7.46 -3.79
CA GLY A 278 -4.56 6.18 -4.15
C GLY A 278 -6.09 6.21 -4.20
N LEU A 279 -6.70 5.08 -4.49
CA LEU A 279 -8.16 4.94 -4.59
C LEU A 279 -8.76 3.98 -3.57
N GLY A 280 -7.93 3.05 -3.13
CA GLY A 280 -8.33 1.91 -2.35
C GLY A 280 -8.05 2.02 -0.87
N THR A 281 -7.94 0.85 -0.26
CA THR A 281 -7.43 0.67 1.09
C THR A 281 -6.00 0.19 1.02
N LEU A 282 -5.10 0.94 1.60
CA LEU A 282 -3.72 0.54 1.86
C LEU A 282 -3.66 -0.26 3.16
N VAL A 283 -3.09 -1.45 3.12
CA VAL A 283 -2.70 -2.22 4.32
C VAL A 283 -1.18 -2.19 4.42
N THR A 284 -0.68 -1.80 5.58
CA THR A 284 0.76 -1.70 5.85
C THR A 284 1.06 -2.07 7.30
N ASP A 285 2.30 -2.47 7.57
CA ASP A 285 2.76 -2.65 8.95
C ASP A 285 3.07 -1.28 9.56
N ASP A 286 2.63 -1.06 10.81
CA ASP A 286 2.83 0.23 11.52
C ASP A 286 4.31 0.62 11.66
N ASP A 287 5.22 -0.37 11.61
CA ASP A 287 6.66 -0.14 11.69
C ASP A 287 7.27 0.48 10.39
N TYR A 288 6.51 0.58 9.30
CA TYR A 288 7.00 1.11 8.01
C TYR A 288 6.65 2.57 7.73
N GLU A 289 6.03 3.29 8.65
CA GLU A 289 5.99 4.76 8.58
C GLU A 289 7.37 5.30 8.96
N HIS A 290 8.09 5.72 7.94
CA HIS A 290 9.47 6.17 8.08
C HIS A 290 9.54 7.61 8.59
N ILE A 291 9.17 7.82 9.87
CA ILE A 291 9.61 9.01 10.57
C ILE A 291 11.06 8.75 11.00
N ARG A 292 11.95 9.39 10.30
CA ARG A 292 13.39 9.29 10.50
C ARG A 292 14.04 10.67 10.48
N PHE A 293 15.29 10.74 10.92
CA PHE A 293 16.08 11.93 10.65
C PHE A 293 16.32 12.08 9.14
N ALA A 294 16.30 13.34 8.70
CA ALA A 294 16.49 13.68 7.30
C ALA A 294 17.95 13.44 6.86
N THR A 295 18.10 13.18 5.59
CA THR A 295 19.36 13.04 4.88
C THR A 295 19.47 14.12 3.82
N PRO A 296 20.65 14.36 3.19
CA PRO A 296 20.78 15.35 2.14
C PRO A 296 19.81 15.17 0.95
N GLU A 297 19.36 13.94 0.70
CA GLU A 297 18.38 13.62 -0.36
C GLU A 297 17.00 14.21 -0.09
N ASP A 298 16.66 14.46 1.20
CA ASP A 298 15.34 14.95 1.63
C ASP A 298 15.22 16.49 1.52
N ILE A 299 16.30 17.21 1.34
CA ILE A 299 16.34 18.69 1.35
C ILE A 299 15.31 19.29 0.39
N ASN A 300 15.22 18.77 -0.84
CA ASN A 300 14.26 19.24 -1.81
C ASN A 300 12.81 19.00 -1.34
N GLY A 301 12.52 17.80 -0.81
CA GLY A 301 11.20 17.46 -0.29
C GLY A 301 10.79 18.30 0.92
N ILE A 302 11.72 18.57 1.84
CA ILE A 302 11.49 19.49 2.96
C ILE A 302 11.17 20.89 2.43
N GLN A 303 11.95 21.39 1.48
CA GLN A 303 11.78 22.71 0.90
C GLN A 303 10.44 22.87 0.19
N ASP A 304 10.06 21.88 -0.64
CA ASP A 304 8.77 21.87 -1.34
C ASP A 304 7.58 21.88 -0.36
N LEU A 305 7.74 21.22 0.79
CA LEU A 305 6.71 21.16 1.83
C LEU A 305 6.56 22.47 2.61
N ILE A 306 7.68 23.12 2.97
CA ILE A 306 7.64 24.32 3.84
C ILE A 306 7.48 25.63 3.06
N GLN A 307 7.97 25.73 1.83
CA GLN A 307 7.94 26.96 1.02
C GLN A 307 6.53 27.57 0.87
N PRO A 308 5.46 26.81 0.59
CA PRO A 308 4.11 27.35 0.55
C PRO A 308 3.63 27.92 1.88
N LEU A 309 4.10 27.36 3.00
CA LEU A 309 3.76 27.79 4.37
C LEU A 309 4.56 29.05 4.76
N GLU A 310 5.80 29.15 4.32
CA GLU A 310 6.63 30.35 4.46
C GLU A 310 6.06 31.54 3.68
N ALA A 311 5.67 31.31 2.41
CA ALA A 311 5.05 32.33 1.56
C ALA A 311 3.75 32.90 2.18
N ARG A 312 3.03 32.10 2.99
CA ARG A 312 1.83 32.51 3.73
C ARG A 312 2.14 33.10 5.11
N GLY A 313 3.41 33.19 5.49
CA GLY A 313 3.83 33.70 6.82
C GLY A 313 3.53 32.74 7.99
N ILE A 314 3.17 31.48 7.71
CA ILE A 314 2.86 30.46 8.74
C ILE A 314 4.16 29.98 9.38
N LEU A 315 5.17 29.66 8.56
CA LEU A 315 6.50 29.29 9.00
C LEU A 315 7.49 30.45 8.82
N VAL A 316 8.58 30.42 9.57
CA VAL A 316 9.73 31.32 9.37
C VAL A 316 10.48 30.86 8.15
N SER A 317 10.85 31.80 7.26
CA SER A 317 11.61 31.46 6.07
C SER A 317 12.97 30.86 6.42
N ARG A 318 13.29 29.75 5.75
CA ARG A 318 14.57 29.06 5.86
C ARG A 318 15.18 28.90 4.48
N PRO A 319 16.22 29.66 4.17
CA PRO A 319 16.92 29.51 2.91
C PRO A 319 17.54 28.10 2.81
N ARG A 320 17.72 27.64 1.58
CA ARG A 320 18.19 26.30 1.27
C ARG A 320 19.49 25.92 1.99
N ASP A 321 20.46 26.83 1.99
CA ASP A 321 21.76 26.67 2.64
C ASP A 321 21.64 26.44 4.16
N LEU A 322 20.64 27.03 4.81
CA LEU A 322 20.36 26.76 6.22
C LEU A 322 19.81 25.33 6.40
N ILE A 323 18.88 24.87 5.54
CA ILE A 323 18.35 23.51 5.59
C ILE A 323 19.47 22.50 5.33
N GLU A 324 20.36 22.77 4.35
CA GLU A 324 21.52 21.93 4.06
C GLU A 324 22.48 21.81 5.25
N THR A 325 22.68 22.89 5.99
CA THR A 325 23.55 22.90 7.17
C THR A 325 22.94 22.19 8.37
N GLU A 326 21.60 22.19 8.50
CA GLU A 326 20.88 21.71 9.67
C GLU A 326 20.02 20.47 9.34
N VAL A 327 20.27 19.77 8.23
CA VAL A 327 19.45 18.65 7.76
C VAL A 327 19.33 17.54 8.80
N ASP A 328 20.34 17.29 9.58
CA ASP A 328 20.40 16.32 10.67
C ASP A 328 19.49 16.65 11.87
N ARG A 329 18.96 17.87 11.93
CA ARG A 329 17.96 18.30 12.93
C ARG A 329 16.54 18.08 12.50
N PHE A 330 16.31 17.73 11.22
CA PHE A 330 14.97 17.51 10.71
C PHE A 330 14.55 16.05 10.90
N LEU A 331 13.36 15.85 11.45
CA LEU A 331 12.58 14.63 11.29
C LEU A 331 11.78 14.77 10.01
N VAL A 332 11.72 13.72 9.21
CA VAL A 332 10.86 13.62 8.03
C VAL A 332 9.93 12.41 8.16
N ASP A 333 8.69 12.60 7.77
CA ASP A 333 7.75 11.53 7.46
C ASP A 333 7.83 11.30 5.96
N GLU A 334 8.41 10.17 5.57
CA GLU A 334 8.61 9.80 4.19
C GLU A 334 7.54 8.81 3.72
N ARG A 335 7.00 9.04 2.54
CA ARG A 335 6.13 8.08 1.86
C ARG A 335 6.54 7.97 0.39
N ASP A 336 6.87 6.76 -0.06
CA ASP A 336 7.28 6.48 -1.44
C ASP A 336 8.41 7.38 -1.98
N GLY A 337 9.41 7.65 -1.14
CA GLY A 337 10.53 8.53 -1.49
C GLY A 337 10.17 10.02 -1.49
N ARG A 338 9.01 10.41 -0.93
CA ARG A 338 8.58 11.80 -0.81
C ARG A 338 8.43 12.20 0.64
N VAL A 339 8.90 13.37 0.99
CA VAL A 339 8.66 13.98 2.30
C VAL A 339 7.23 14.49 2.35
N VAL A 340 6.38 13.86 3.17
CA VAL A 340 4.97 14.23 3.37
C VAL A 340 4.74 14.97 4.68
N GLY A 341 5.72 14.95 5.58
CA GLY A 341 5.73 15.70 6.82
C GLY A 341 7.15 15.99 7.26
N CYS A 342 7.36 17.07 8.02
CA CYS A 342 8.64 17.38 8.62
C CYS A 342 8.50 18.13 9.94
N ALA A 343 9.55 18.05 10.76
CA ALA A 343 9.73 18.81 11.99
C ALA A 343 11.22 19.05 12.23
N ALA A 344 11.60 20.24 12.63
CA ALA A 344 12.98 20.53 13.04
C ALA A 344 13.08 20.58 14.57
N LEU A 345 14.13 19.98 15.13
CA LEU A 345 14.38 19.86 16.57
C LEU A 345 15.63 20.65 16.96
N TYR A 346 15.45 21.62 17.87
CA TYR A 346 16.56 22.42 18.35
C TYR A 346 16.68 22.27 19.87
N PRO A 347 17.72 21.59 20.36
CA PRO A 347 17.93 21.39 21.79
C PRO A 347 18.47 22.65 22.47
N TYR A 348 17.96 22.93 23.68
CA TYR A 348 18.44 23.96 24.61
C TYR A 348 18.82 23.29 25.94
N PRO A 349 19.99 22.63 26.04
CA PRO A 349 20.35 21.81 27.20
C PRO A 349 20.44 22.63 28.49
N SER A 350 20.85 23.92 28.42
CA SER A 350 20.91 24.84 29.55
C SER A 350 19.58 25.06 30.25
N SER A 351 18.46 24.88 29.51
CA SER A 351 17.10 25.03 30.00
C SER A 351 16.33 23.71 30.07
N ALA A 352 16.97 22.57 29.76
CA ALA A 352 16.36 21.26 29.63
C ALA A 352 15.16 21.23 28.68
N MET A 353 15.16 22.07 27.62
CA MET A 353 14.06 22.23 26.67
C MET A 353 14.50 21.89 25.25
N MET A 354 13.53 21.47 24.42
CA MET A 354 13.68 21.31 22.97
C MET A 354 12.65 22.13 22.22
N GLU A 355 13.06 22.86 21.20
CA GLU A 355 12.13 23.53 20.28
C GLU A 355 11.69 22.59 19.20
N LEU A 356 10.37 22.49 18.99
CA LEU A 356 9.74 21.88 17.84
C LEU A 356 9.43 22.97 16.82
N ALA A 357 10.23 23.08 15.79
CA ALA A 357 10.09 24.08 14.73
C ALA A 357 9.77 23.44 13.38
N CYS A 358 9.42 24.22 12.36
CA CYS A 358 9.11 23.71 11.01
C CYS A 358 8.12 22.52 10.99
N PHE A 359 7.22 22.46 11.93
CA PHE A 359 6.26 21.36 12.02
C PHE A 359 5.21 21.51 10.90
N ALA A 360 5.28 20.64 9.92
CA ALA A 360 4.42 20.68 8.76
C ALA A 360 4.03 19.26 8.31
N VAL A 361 2.78 19.11 7.88
CA VAL A 361 2.27 17.91 7.20
C VAL A 361 1.58 18.40 5.93
N SER A 362 1.89 17.77 4.80
CA SER A 362 1.26 18.07 3.51
C SER A 362 -0.25 18.04 3.63
N PRO A 363 -0.98 19.02 3.06
CA PRO A 363 -2.44 19.08 3.12
C PRO A 363 -3.12 17.77 2.70
N ASP A 364 -2.57 17.10 1.68
CA ASP A 364 -3.08 15.86 1.12
C ASP A 364 -2.95 14.67 2.10
N TYR A 365 -2.14 14.83 3.17
CA TYR A 365 -1.85 13.80 4.16
C TYR A 365 -2.32 14.16 5.57
N GLN A 366 -3.07 15.24 5.74
CA GLN A 366 -3.66 15.61 7.02
C GLN A 366 -4.86 14.72 7.36
N GLY A 367 -5.19 14.60 8.64
CA GLY A 367 -6.33 13.79 9.12
C GLY A 367 -6.02 12.31 9.42
N GLY A 368 -4.88 11.77 8.95
CA GLY A 368 -4.45 10.37 9.18
C GLY A 368 -3.54 10.16 10.40
N GLY A 369 -3.52 11.07 11.38
CA GLY A 369 -2.69 10.92 12.59
C GLY A 369 -1.19 11.19 12.40
N ARG A 370 -0.74 11.61 11.21
CA ARG A 370 0.70 11.83 10.90
C ARG A 370 1.34 12.90 11.77
N GLY A 371 0.63 14.00 12.02
CA GLY A 371 1.10 15.01 12.97
C GLY A 371 1.33 14.44 14.37
N ASP A 372 0.46 13.56 14.84
CA ASP A 372 0.58 12.91 16.14
C ASP A 372 1.81 12.01 16.20
N ARG A 373 2.08 11.27 15.13
CA ARG A 373 3.27 10.39 15.04
C ARG A 373 4.57 11.19 14.98
N LEU A 374 4.62 12.27 14.17
CA LEU A 374 5.77 13.20 14.15
C LEU A 374 6.02 13.81 15.53
N LEU A 375 4.96 14.24 16.21
CA LEU A 375 5.07 14.77 17.57
C LEU A 375 5.57 13.72 18.56
N ALA A 376 5.02 12.50 18.51
CA ALA A 376 5.45 11.40 19.38
C ALA A 376 6.93 11.04 19.17
N MET A 377 7.42 11.10 17.92
CA MET A 377 8.85 10.89 17.63
C MET A 377 9.71 12.02 18.19
N ALA A 378 9.27 13.28 18.04
CA ALA A 378 9.95 14.45 18.63
C ALA A 378 10.03 14.36 20.15
N GLU A 379 8.95 13.97 20.80
CA GLU A 379 8.90 13.75 22.26
C GLU A 379 9.84 12.63 22.71
N ARG A 380 9.88 11.50 21.98
CA ARG A 380 10.80 10.39 22.27
C ARG A 380 12.26 10.83 22.16
N HIS A 381 12.57 11.61 21.11
CA HIS A 381 13.92 12.11 20.90
C HIS A 381 14.33 13.09 22.02
N ALA A 382 13.46 14.04 22.39
CA ALA A 382 13.72 14.98 23.47
C ALA A 382 14.00 14.25 24.79
N ARG A 383 13.21 13.22 25.13
CA ARG A 383 13.45 12.39 26.34
C ARG A 383 14.79 11.63 26.26
N ALA A 384 15.14 11.12 25.08
CA ALA A 384 16.41 10.41 24.87
C ALA A 384 17.63 11.33 25.05
N GLU A 385 17.48 12.62 24.70
CA GLU A 385 18.48 13.67 24.92
C GLU A 385 18.48 14.20 26.37
N GLY A 386 17.61 13.66 27.24
CA GLY A 386 17.50 14.07 28.65
C GLY A 386 16.81 15.42 28.86
N LEU A 387 16.03 15.89 27.89
CA LEU A 387 15.27 17.13 27.94
C LEU A 387 13.87 16.86 28.46
N GLY A 388 13.39 17.70 29.39
CA GLY A 388 12.13 17.51 30.11
C GLY A 388 10.95 18.26 29.51
N GLU A 389 11.20 19.19 28.59
CA GLU A 389 10.16 20.03 28.02
C GLU A 389 10.30 20.18 26.51
N LEU A 390 9.15 20.21 25.85
CA LEU A 390 9.05 20.53 24.41
C LEU A 390 8.31 21.84 24.24
N PHE A 391 8.83 22.80 23.47
CA PHE A 391 8.13 24.03 23.18
C PHE A 391 7.98 24.29 21.68
N VAL A 392 6.95 25.04 21.32
CA VAL A 392 6.62 25.41 19.95
C VAL A 392 6.16 26.86 19.87
N LEU A 393 6.53 27.52 18.77
CA LEU A 393 6.03 28.85 18.41
C LEU A 393 5.10 28.72 17.20
N THR A 394 3.81 29.04 17.36
CA THR A 394 2.82 28.90 16.29
C THR A 394 1.97 30.15 16.12
N THR A 395 1.59 30.43 14.85
CA THR A 395 0.67 31.51 14.50
C THR A 395 -0.75 31.01 14.22
N GLN A 396 -0.94 29.71 13.87
CA GLN A 396 -2.23 29.19 13.40
C GLN A 396 -2.70 27.91 14.11
N THR A 397 -1.81 27.03 14.53
CA THR A 397 -2.17 25.68 15.01
C THR A 397 -2.31 25.56 16.53
N SER A 398 -2.68 26.64 17.20
CA SER A 398 -2.78 26.72 18.68
C SER A 398 -3.68 25.62 19.28
N HIS A 399 -4.86 25.39 18.71
CA HIS A 399 -5.79 24.38 19.20
C HIS A 399 -5.24 22.97 19.08
N TRP A 400 -4.59 22.67 17.96
CA TRP A 400 -4.01 21.35 17.70
C TRP A 400 -2.96 20.98 18.76
N PHE A 401 -2.09 21.93 19.15
CA PHE A 401 -1.11 21.72 20.22
C PHE A 401 -1.75 21.63 21.59
N ALA A 402 -2.75 22.49 21.89
CA ALA A 402 -3.46 22.45 23.17
C ALA A 402 -4.17 21.10 23.40
N GLU A 403 -4.80 20.52 22.37
CA GLU A 403 -5.41 19.18 22.43
C GLU A 403 -4.41 18.06 22.75
N ARG A 404 -3.11 18.31 22.53
CA ARG A 404 -2.01 17.36 22.76
C ARG A 404 -1.21 17.66 24.02
N GLY A 405 -1.80 18.45 24.93
CA GLY A 405 -1.25 18.69 26.24
C GLY A 405 -0.19 19.80 26.30
N PHE A 406 -0.12 20.65 25.27
CA PHE A 406 0.69 21.85 25.34
C PHE A 406 -0.06 22.98 26.01
N GLU A 407 0.60 23.70 26.90
CA GLU A 407 0.06 24.84 27.63
C GLU A 407 0.58 26.16 27.04
N LEU A 408 -0.33 27.16 26.94
CA LEU A 408 0.02 28.51 26.47
C LEU A 408 0.82 29.23 27.57
N VAL A 409 2.00 29.74 27.19
CA VAL A 409 2.90 30.44 28.12
C VAL A 409 3.36 31.77 27.57
N GLY A 410 3.97 32.61 28.41
CA GLY A 410 4.59 33.86 28.00
C GLY A 410 6.02 33.70 27.47
N ALA A 411 6.56 34.78 26.87
CA ALA A 411 7.92 34.78 26.33
C ALA A 411 9.03 34.56 27.40
N ASP A 412 8.71 34.78 28.66
CA ASP A 412 9.56 34.53 29.81
C ASP A 412 9.83 33.03 30.03
N ALA A 413 8.97 32.16 29.54
CA ALA A 413 9.16 30.72 29.61
C ALA A 413 10.17 30.19 28.56
N LEU A 414 10.55 30.96 27.54
CA LEU A 414 11.52 30.57 26.54
C LEU A 414 12.95 30.49 27.10
N PRO A 415 13.79 29.57 26.60
CA PRO A 415 15.23 29.58 26.85
C PRO A 415 15.83 30.98 26.62
N PRO A 416 16.82 31.43 27.43
CA PRO A 416 17.40 32.76 27.30
C PRO A 416 17.95 33.06 25.92
N GLU A 417 18.53 32.06 25.26
CA GLU A 417 19.05 32.16 23.90
C GLU A 417 17.93 32.41 22.90
N LYS A 418 16.85 31.62 22.96
CA LYS A 418 15.70 31.76 22.07
C LYS A 418 14.92 33.06 22.31
N ARG A 419 14.85 33.51 23.56
CA ARG A 419 14.15 34.75 23.92
C ARG A 419 14.78 35.99 23.30
N ARG A 420 16.10 36.00 23.08
CA ARG A 420 16.81 37.11 22.43
C ARG A 420 16.42 37.23 20.97
N ASP A 421 16.15 36.11 20.32
CA ASP A 421 15.82 36.03 18.91
C ASP A 421 14.29 35.98 18.66
N TYR A 422 13.50 36.13 19.72
CA TYR A 422 12.04 36.10 19.63
C TYR A 422 11.50 37.37 18.97
N ASP A 423 10.90 37.20 17.80
CA ASP A 423 10.23 38.29 17.08
C ASP A 423 8.79 38.47 17.57
N ALA A 424 8.60 39.46 18.44
CA ALA A 424 7.27 39.84 18.95
C ALA A 424 6.32 40.38 17.85
N GLY A 425 6.87 40.91 16.75
CA GLY A 425 6.10 41.40 15.61
C GLY A 425 5.35 40.32 14.85
N ARG A 426 5.83 39.08 14.90
CA ARG A 426 5.13 37.92 14.33
C ARG A 426 3.88 37.47 15.11
N ASN A 427 3.73 37.91 16.33
CA ASN A 427 2.59 37.55 17.17
C ASN A 427 2.40 36.01 17.35
N SER A 428 3.53 35.27 17.33
CA SER A 428 3.50 33.83 17.55
C SER A 428 3.10 33.52 18.99
N ARG A 429 2.20 32.56 19.19
CA ARG A 429 1.87 32.03 20.50
C ARG A 429 2.90 30.95 20.88
N ILE A 430 3.27 30.95 22.15
CA ILE A 430 4.28 30.04 22.69
C ILE A 430 3.55 28.99 23.51
N PHE A 431 3.82 27.73 23.19
CA PHE A 431 3.25 26.60 23.92
C PHE A 431 4.38 25.70 24.43
N VAL A 432 4.22 25.18 25.64
CA VAL A 432 5.16 24.25 26.29
C VAL A 432 4.42 23.00 26.73
N LYS A 433 5.08 21.86 26.60
CA LYS A 433 4.61 20.55 27.09
C LYS A 433 5.68 19.92 27.94
N GLN A 434 5.32 19.45 29.13
CA GLN A 434 6.15 18.57 29.98
C GLN A 434 6.19 17.17 29.37
N LEU A 435 7.37 16.54 29.33
CA LEU A 435 7.60 15.25 28.68
C LEU A 435 7.62 14.07 29.64
#